data_2bc240abcc777f15ba99e25d6a296bab
#
_entry.id   2bc240abcc777f15ba99e25d6a296bab
#
_cell.length_a   1.000
_cell.length_b   1.000
_cell.length_c   1.000
_cell.angle_alpha   90.00
_cell.angle_beta   90.00
_cell.angle_gamma   90.00
#
_symmetry.space_group_name_H-M   'P 1'
#
loop_
_entity.id
_entity.type
_entity.pdbx_description
1 polymer ?
#
loop_
_entity_poly.entity_id
_entity_poly.type
_entity_poly.pdbx_seq_one_letter_code
_entity_poly.pdbx_strand_id
1 'polypeptide(L)'
;MLFRSGAITTNNAELAATIRALANYGSQKKYVFKYCGRNSRLDEIQAAVLDVKLKYLVEDNAHRKEVGKYYIENLNNSIVIQPDTLPYEQNVFHLFPILVGEGKRDALHDYLEQNGVGTVIHYPVAPHEQECYKKEGWNIPQLSFPIAEKIADEELSLPIGPTITLEEVKQIIELINKF
;
A
#
# COMPACT_ATOMS: atom_id res chain seq x y z
N MET A 1 -9.26 3.73 -2.92
CA MET A 1 -8.13 4.70 -3.00
C MET A 1 -8.48 5.78 -3.98
N LEU A 2 -8.74 7.00 -3.50
CA LEU A 2 -9.21 8.12 -4.35
C LEU A 2 -8.09 8.81 -5.14
N PHE A 3 -6.82 8.59 -4.77
CA PHE A 3 -5.70 9.31 -5.38
C PHE A 3 -4.51 8.37 -5.62
N ARG A 4 -3.95 8.45 -6.81
CA ARG A 4 -2.63 7.91 -7.15
C ARG A 4 -1.69 9.09 -7.37
N SER A 5 -1.31 9.76 -6.29
CA SER A 5 -0.47 10.94 -6.32
C SER A 5 0.85 10.66 -5.63
N GLY A 6 1.88 11.40 -6.04
CA GLY A 6 3.17 11.42 -5.40
C GLY A 6 3.57 12.86 -5.06
N ALA A 7 4.51 13.01 -4.15
CA ALA A 7 5.10 14.29 -3.82
C ALA A 7 6.64 14.20 -3.90
N ILE A 8 7.27 15.26 -4.36
CA ILE A 8 8.71 15.37 -4.40
C ILE A 8 9.11 16.58 -3.57
N THR A 9 10.00 16.37 -2.61
CA THR A 9 10.59 17.43 -1.79
C THR A 9 12.06 17.58 -2.11
N THR A 10 12.54 18.81 -2.25
CA THR A 10 13.94 19.10 -2.52
C THR A 10 14.30 20.50 -2.09
N ASN A 11 15.56 20.68 -1.62
CA ASN A 11 16.16 21.99 -1.35
C ASN A 11 16.92 22.56 -2.58
N ASN A 12 16.99 21.81 -3.69
CA ASN A 12 17.61 22.28 -4.93
C ASN A 12 16.55 22.99 -5.79
N ALA A 13 16.68 24.31 -5.91
CA ALA A 13 15.75 25.16 -6.65
C ALA A 13 15.72 24.86 -8.16
N GLU A 14 16.86 24.51 -8.76
CA GLU A 14 16.94 24.14 -10.18
C GLU A 14 16.22 22.82 -10.46
N LEU A 15 16.45 21.82 -9.60
CA LEU A 15 15.74 20.55 -9.68
C LEU A 15 14.24 20.73 -9.50
N ALA A 16 13.80 21.55 -8.54
CA ALA A 16 12.40 21.86 -8.34
C ALA A 16 11.75 22.50 -9.58
N ALA A 17 12.46 23.45 -10.22
CA ALA A 17 11.98 24.08 -11.45
C ALA A 17 11.87 23.09 -12.62
N THR A 18 12.85 22.20 -12.75
CA THR A 18 12.88 21.15 -13.79
C THR A 18 11.72 20.15 -13.59
N ILE A 19 11.50 19.70 -12.36
CA ILE A 19 10.40 18.76 -12.04
C ILE A 19 9.03 19.40 -12.32
N ARG A 20 8.82 20.67 -11.95
CA ARG A 20 7.59 21.40 -12.27
C ARG A 20 7.36 21.49 -13.78
N ALA A 21 8.41 21.76 -14.55
CA ALA A 21 8.31 21.78 -15.99
C ALA A 21 7.96 20.41 -16.57
N LEU A 22 8.63 19.35 -16.12
CA LEU A 22 8.36 17.96 -16.55
C LEU A 22 6.92 17.53 -16.27
N ALA A 23 6.38 17.88 -15.09
CA ALA A 23 5.01 17.61 -14.71
C ALA A 23 3.97 18.40 -15.54
N ASN A 24 4.39 19.46 -16.23
CA ASN A 24 3.56 20.30 -17.08
C ASN A 24 4.04 20.27 -18.55
N TYR A 25 4.07 19.09 -19.16
CA TYR A 25 4.48 18.86 -20.55
C TYR A 25 5.92 19.29 -20.89
N GLY A 26 6.77 19.57 -19.92
CA GLY A 26 8.13 20.10 -20.13
C GLY A 26 8.17 21.62 -20.31
N SER A 27 7.07 22.33 -20.00
CA SER A 27 6.93 23.77 -20.24
C SER A 27 7.31 24.59 -19.00
N GLN A 28 8.24 25.51 -19.18
CA GLN A 28 8.55 26.58 -18.21
C GLN A 28 7.88 27.91 -18.56
N LYS A 29 7.50 28.13 -19.83
CA LYS A 29 6.77 29.28 -20.33
C LYS A 29 5.66 28.79 -21.25
N LYS A 30 4.49 29.41 -21.18
CA LYS A 30 3.30 29.02 -21.96
C LYS A 30 3.67 28.76 -23.43
N TYR A 31 3.34 27.56 -23.91
CA TYR A 31 3.62 27.05 -25.27
C TYR A 31 5.11 26.90 -25.66
N VAL A 32 6.04 27.00 -24.71
CA VAL A 32 7.46 26.74 -24.96
C VAL A 32 7.88 25.52 -24.13
N PHE A 33 8.23 24.42 -24.81
CA PHE A 33 8.55 23.14 -24.18
C PHE A 33 10.07 22.93 -24.22
N LYS A 34 10.70 23.00 -23.05
CA LYS A 34 12.15 22.82 -22.90
C LYS A 34 12.51 21.33 -22.71
N TYR A 35 11.61 20.54 -22.18
CA TYR A 35 11.80 19.13 -21.86
C TYR A 35 10.68 18.27 -22.47
N CYS A 36 10.93 16.98 -22.67
CA CYS A 36 9.89 16.00 -22.94
C CYS A 36 9.20 15.64 -21.61
N GLY A 37 8.11 16.34 -21.29
CA GLY A 37 7.35 16.14 -20.06
C GLY A 37 5.97 15.52 -20.29
N ARG A 38 5.28 15.26 -19.20
CA ARG A 38 3.93 14.68 -19.19
C ARG A 38 2.95 15.62 -18.49
N ASN A 39 1.66 15.39 -18.65
CA ASN A 39 0.66 15.96 -17.75
C ASN A 39 0.64 15.12 -16.46
N SER A 40 1.28 15.61 -15.43
CA SER A 40 1.36 14.98 -14.10
C SER A 40 1.16 16.04 -13.01
N ARG A 41 0.08 16.81 -13.18
CA ARG A 41 -0.34 17.83 -12.23
C ARG A 41 -1.31 17.23 -11.22
N LEU A 42 -1.42 17.87 -10.06
CA LEU A 42 -2.49 17.59 -9.11
C LEU A 42 -3.72 18.41 -9.50
N ASP A 43 -4.86 17.74 -9.66
CA ASP A 43 -6.12 18.43 -9.96
C ASP A 43 -6.62 19.20 -8.75
N GLU A 44 -7.28 20.33 -8.97
CA GLU A 44 -7.74 21.25 -7.92
C GLU A 44 -8.71 20.57 -6.94
N ILE A 45 -9.59 19.70 -7.44
CA ILE A 45 -10.52 18.92 -6.59
C ILE A 45 -9.74 17.99 -5.67
N GLN A 46 -8.70 17.31 -6.19
CA GLN A 46 -7.83 16.44 -5.40
C GLN A 46 -7.05 17.25 -4.36
N ALA A 47 -6.53 18.41 -4.74
CA ALA A 47 -5.82 19.29 -3.83
C ALA A 47 -6.73 19.77 -2.68
N ALA A 48 -7.97 20.14 -2.95
CA ALA A 48 -8.94 20.55 -1.95
C ALA A 48 -9.27 19.42 -0.95
N VAL A 49 -9.44 18.17 -1.43
CA VAL A 49 -9.66 17.01 -0.56
C VAL A 49 -8.43 16.74 0.31
N LEU A 50 -7.22 16.82 -0.27
CA LEU A 50 -5.98 16.61 0.47
C LEU A 50 -5.75 17.69 1.53
N ASP A 51 -6.10 18.95 1.26
CA ASP A 51 -6.00 20.06 2.24
C ASP A 51 -6.87 19.79 3.46
N VAL A 52 -8.06 19.24 3.28
CA VAL A 52 -8.92 18.82 4.40
C VAL A 52 -8.30 17.64 5.16
N LYS A 53 -7.88 16.59 4.45
CA LYS A 53 -7.34 15.37 5.08
C LYS A 53 -6.02 15.61 5.82
N LEU A 54 -5.21 16.54 5.34
CA LEU A 54 -3.91 16.87 5.96
C LEU A 54 -4.08 17.37 7.41
N LYS A 55 -5.20 18.04 7.70
CA LYS A 55 -5.49 18.54 9.06
C LYS A 55 -5.67 17.43 10.09
N TYR A 56 -6.13 16.26 9.64
CA TYR A 56 -6.40 15.09 10.48
C TYR A 56 -5.30 14.03 10.41
N LEU A 57 -4.27 14.21 9.56
CA LEU A 57 -3.26 13.19 9.28
C LEU A 57 -2.55 12.67 10.54
N VAL A 58 -2.24 13.55 11.48
CA VAL A 58 -1.54 13.18 12.73
C VAL A 58 -2.43 12.29 13.60
N GLU A 59 -3.71 12.63 13.72
CA GLU A 59 -4.71 11.88 14.48
C GLU A 59 -5.00 10.53 13.80
N ASP A 60 -5.23 10.53 12.49
CA ASP A 60 -5.44 9.31 11.68
C ASP A 60 -4.25 8.34 11.81
N ASN A 61 -3.01 8.87 11.81
CA ASN A 61 -1.82 8.05 11.97
C ASN A 61 -1.66 7.52 13.40
N ALA A 62 -2.05 8.29 14.42
CA ALA A 62 -2.04 7.83 15.81
C ALA A 62 -3.00 6.66 15.98
N HIS A 63 -4.23 6.77 15.46
CA HIS A 63 -5.21 5.70 15.47
C HIS A 63 -4.74 4.45 14.72
N ARG A 64 -4.16 4.60 13.52
CA ARG A 64 -3.57 3.46 12.76
C ARG A 64 -2.47 2.75 13.56
N LYS A 65 -1.65 3.49 14.29
CA LYS A 65 -0.62 2.90 15.16
C LYS A 65 -1.22 2.11 16.32
N GLU A 66 -2.29 2.61 16.93
CA GLU A 66 -3.02 1.93 17.98
C GLU A 66 -3.62 0.61 17.46
N VAL A 67 -4.30 0.64 16.33
CA VAL A 67 -4.86 -0.55 15.66
C VAL A 67 -3.75 -1.54 15.28
N GLY A 68 -2.68 -1.07 14.65
CA GLY A 68 -1.55 -1.92 14.28
C GLY A 68 -0.89 -2.60 15.47
N LYS A 69 -0.69 -1.85 16.57
CA LYS A 69 -0.21 -2.39 17.82
C LYS A 69 -1.13 -3.47 18.37
N TYR A 70 -2.45 -3.22 18.35
CA TYR A 70 -3.43 -4.17 18.85
C TYR A 70 -3.43 -5.48 18.05
N TYR A 71 -3.28 -5.44 16.72
CA TYR A 71 -3.05 -6.63 15.90
C TYR A 71 -1.78 -7.37 16.32
N ILE A 72 -0.64 -6.67 16.43
CA ILE A 72 0.66 -7.28 16.80
C ILE A 72 0.60 -8.02 18.13
N GLU A 73 -0.08 -7.44 19.12
CA GLU A 73 -0.14 -7.98 20.47
C GLU A 73 -1.13 -9.15 20.62
N ASN A 74 -2.14 -9.26 19.76
CA ASN A 74 -3.26 -10.16 19.98
C ASN A 74 -3.47 -11.23 18.88
N LEU A 75 -2.86 -11.11 17.71
CA LEU A 75 -2.85 -12.17 16.72
C LEU A 75 -1.99 -13.33 17.22
N ASN A 76 -2.61 -14.49 17.40
CA ASN A 76 -1.95 -15.69 17.93
C ASN A 76 -2.45 -16.94 17.18
N ASN A 77 -2.16 -17.00 15.89
CA ASN A 77 -2.44 -18.17 15.05
C ASN A 77 -1.13 -18.69 14.46
N SER A 78 -0.87 -19.98 14.55
CA SER A 78 0.41 -20.60 14.20
C SER A 78 0.76 -20.53 12.71
N ILE A 79 -0.23 -20.37 11.84
CA ILE A 79 -0.01 -20.23 10.38
C ILE A 79 0.15 -18.78 9.95
N VAL A 80 -0.09 -17.81 10.84
CA VAL A 80 0.00 -16.38 10.56
C VAL A 80 1.33 -15.84 11.02
N ILE A 81 2.09 -15.32 10.08
CA ILE A 81 3.34 -14.60 10.33
C ILE A 81 3.05 -13.11 10.20
N GLN A 82 3.22 -12.39 11.29
CA GLN A 82 3.11 -10.94 11.29
C GLN A 82 4.37 -10.31 10.66
N PRO A 83 4.25 -9.13 10.05
CA PRO A 83 5.41 -8.44 9.49
C PRO A 83 6.41 -8.14 10.62
N ASP A 84 7.69 -8.43 10.36
CA ASP A 84 8.78 -7.92 11.18
C ASP A 84 8.86 -6.41 10.93
N THR A 85 8.24 -5.65 11.79
CA THR A 85 8.10 -4.21 11.62
C THR A 85 9.31 -3.50 12.21
N LEU A 86 9.73 -2.42 11.56
CA LEU A 86 10.44 -1.32 12.22
C LEU A 86 9.77 -1.04 13.57
N PRO A 87 10.47 -0.50 14.57
CA PRO A 87 9.84 -0.12 15.83
C PRO A 87 8.48 0.51 15.54
N TYR A 88 7.40 -0.03 16.12
CA TYR A 88 6.02 0.34 15.75
C TYR A 88 5.77 1.86 15.85
N GLU A 89 6.57 2.58 16.64
CA GLU A 89 6.54 4.03 16.75
C GLU A 89 6.87 4.74 15.42
N GLN A 90 7.64 4.12 14.55
CA GLN A 90 8.03 4.67 13.25
C GLN A 90 7.12 4.22 12.12
N ASN A 91 6.33 3.15 12.31
CA ASN A 91 5.41 2.64 11.31
C ASN A 91 4.04 3.35 11.46
N VAL A 92 3.48 3.82 10.36
CA VAL A 92 2.13 4.41 10.31
C VAL A 92 1.06 3.41 9.89
N PHE A 93 1.42 2.16 9.60
CA PHE A 93 0.52 1.09 9.21
C PHE A 93 -0.47 1.52 8.12
N HIS A 94 0.08 1.98 6.99
CA HIS A 94 -0.75 2.28 5.82
C HIS A 94 -1.54 1.04 5.36
N LEU A 95 -0.90 -0.13 5.42
CA LEU A 95 -1.46 -1.47 5.30
C LEU A 95 -1.02 -2.30 6.50
N PHE A 96 -1.76 -3.37 6.78
CA PHE A 96 -1.36 -4.39 7.75
C PHE A 96 -1.30 -5.75 7.05
N PRO A 97 -0.21 -6.03 6.31
CA PRO A 97 -0.01 -7.32 5.65
C PRO A 97 0.40 -8.37 6.68
N ILE A 98 -0.18 -9.56 6.55
CA ILE A 98 0.27 -10.79 7.21
C ILE A 98 0.70 -11.79 6.15
N LEU A 99 1.55 -12.76 6.50
CA LEU A 99 1.79 -13.92 5.65
C LEU A 99 1.06 -15.12 6.25
N VAL A 100 0.33 -15.83 5.41
CA VAL A 100 -0.45 -17.01 5.80
C VAL A 100 0.20 -18.24 5.21
N GLY A 101 0.83 -19.01 6.08
CA GLY A 101 1.55 -20.21 5.69
C GLY A 101 0.67 -21.39 5.28
N GLU A 102 1.31 -22.51 4.96
CA GLU A 102 0.69 -23.80 4.65
C GLU A 102 -0.26 -23.76 3.42
N GLY A 103 -0.11 -22.76 2.54
CA GLY A 103 -1.00 -22.58 1.38
C GLY A 103 -2.44 -22.23 1.76
N LYS A 104 -2.69 -21.71 2.96
CA LYS A 104 -4.02 -21.42 3.48
C LYS A 104 -4.47 -19.96 3.29
N ARG A 105 -3.70 -19.11 2.59
CA ARG A 105 -4.03 -17.70 2.37
C ARG A 105 -5.45 -17.51 1.80
N ASP A 106 -5.78 -18.21 0.72
CA ASP A 106 -7.08 -18.08 0.07
C ASP A 106 -8.21 -18.62 0.95
N ALA A 107 -7.96 -19.71 1.68
CA ALA A 107 -8.94 -20.27 2.61
C ALA A 107 -9.23 -19.32 3.78
N LEU A 108 -8.22 -18.63 4.32
CA LEU A 108 -8.41 -17.62 5.35
C LEU A 108 -9.13 -16.38 4.79
N HIS A 109 -8.78 -15.94 3.57
CA HIS A 109 -9.46 -14.85 2.89
C HIS A 109 -10.96 -15.14 2.75
N ASP A 110 -11.33 -16.31 2.20
CA ASP A 110 -12.72 -16.73 2.01
C ASP A 110 -13.46 -16.86 3.34
N TYR A 111 -12.80 -17.41 4.36
CA TYR A 111 -13.37 -17.52 5.71
C TYR A 111 -13.68 -16.15 6.32
N LEU A 112 -12.76 -15.19 6.19
CA LEU A 112 -12.96 -13.84 6.69
C LEU A 112 -14.07 -13.11 5.92
N GLU A 113 -14.13 -13.24 4.59
CA GLU A 113 -15.22 -12.67 3.78
C GLU A 113 -16.59 -13.23 4.15
N GLN A 114 -16.71 -14.56 4.37
CA GLN A 114 -17.94 -15.19 4.83
C GLN A 114 -18.41 -14.70 6.20
N ASN A 115 -17.47 -14.19 7.01
CA ASN A 115 -17.76 -13.59 8.32
C ASN A 115 -17.85 -12.06 8.26
N GLY A 116 -17.95 -11.46 7.06
CA GLY A 116 -18.15 -10.02 6.87
C GLY A 116 -16.88 -9.18 6.98
N VAL A 117 -15.70 -9.80 6.98
CA VAL A 117 -14.41 -9.12 7.03
C VAL A 117 -13.77 -9.08 5.65
N GLY A 118 -13.76 -7.90 5.02
CA GLY A 118 -13.09 -7.68 3.73
C GLY A 118 -11.58 -7.62 3.89
N THR A 119 -10.85 -8.42 3.12
CA THR A 119 -9.38 -8.42 3.05
C THR A 119 -8.91 -8.19 1.63
N VAL A 120 -7.64 -7.83 1.44
CA VAL A 120 -7.06 -7.54 0.12
C VAL A 120 -5.69 -8.19 0.00
N ILE A 121 -5.40 -8.77 -1.18
CA ILE A 121 -4.10 -9.35 -1.49
C ILE A 121 -3.25 -8.32 -2.22
N HIS A 122 -2.08 -7.96 -1.67
CA HIS A 122 -1.16 -6.97 -2.24
C HIS A 122 0.24 -7.60 -2.49
N TYR A 123 0.47 -8.30 -3.63
CA TYR A 123 -0.36 -8.51 -4.81
C TYR A 123 -0.32 -10.00 -5.19
N PRO A 124 -1.34 -10.55 -5.85
CA PRO A 124 -1.46 -12.00 -6.06
C PRO A 124 -0.49 -12.57 -7.10
N VAL A 125 0.22 -11.73 -7.82
CA VAL A 125 1.22 -12.13 -8.83
C VAL A 125 2.45 -11.27 -8.65
N ALA A 126 3.60 -11.89 -8.49
CA ALA A 126 4.87 -11.18 -8.36
C ALA A 126 5.17 -10.32 -9.62
N PRO A 127 5.80 -9.14 -9.48
CA PRO A 127 5.97 -8.20 -10.60
C PRO A 127 6.64 -8.80 -11.84
N HIS A 128 7.65 -9.67 -11.65
CA HIS A 128 8.37 -10.31 -12.76
C HIS A 128 7.58 -11.42 -13.45
N GLU A 129 6.52 -11.93 -12.82
CA GLU A 129 5.64 -12.96 -13.35
C GLU A 129 4.42 -12.39 -14.11
N GLN A 130 4.23 -11.08 -14.11
CA GLN A 130 3.12 -10.42 -14.77
C GLN A 130 3.11 -10.72 -16.27
N GLU A 131 1.93 -11.00 -16.80
CA GLU A 131 1.75 -11.38 -18.22
C GLU A 131 2.26 -10.31 -19.19
N CYS A 132 2.19 -9.04 -18.80
CA CYS A 132 2.67 -7.93 -19.63
C CYS A 132 4.17 -8.01 -19.96
N TYR A 133 4.95 -8.72 -19.14
CA TYR A 133 6.39 -8.94 -19.38
C TYR A 133 6.70 -10.23 -20.15
N LYS A 134 5.68 -11.05 -20.45
CA LYS A 134 5.82 -12.31 -21.22
C LYS A 134 5.58 -12.12 -22.72
N LYS A 135 5.43 -10.87 -23.19
CA LYS A 135 5.16 -10.55 -24.61
C LYS A 135 6.36 -10.87 -25.49
N GLU A 136 6.07 -11.41 -26.70
CA GLU A 136 7.06 -11.62 -27.75
C GLU A 136 7.86 -10.33 -28.02
N GLY A 137 9.17 -10.46 -28.11
CA GLY A 137 10.10 -9.35 -28.34
C GLY A 137 10.65 -8.68 -27.08
N TRP A 138 10.12 -8.98 -25.91
CA TRP A 138 10.69 -8.54 -24.64
C TRP A 138 11.61 -9.64 -24.11
N ASN A 139 12.91 -9.50 -24.37
CA ASN A 139 13.92 -10.46 -23.92
C ASN A 139 14.26 -10.25 -22.44
N ILE A 140 13.23 -10.35 -21.56
CA ILE A 140 13.42 -10.29 -20.12
C ILE A 140 13.90 -11.68 -19.67
N PRO A 141 15.09 -11.79 -19.07
CA PRO A 141 15.54 -13.06 -18.51
C PRO A 141 14.51 -13.63 -17.56
N GLN A 142 14.27 -14.92 -17.59
CA GLN A 142 13.52 -15.60 -16.53
C GLN A 142 14.33 -15.49 -15.24
N LEU A 143 13.94 -14.55 -14.40
CA LEU A 143 14.53 -14.33 -13.09
C LEU A 143 13.62 -15.00 -12.05
N SER A 144 14.21 -15.65 -11.08
CA SER A 144 13.51 -16.16 -9.89
C SER A 144 13.80 -15.25 -8.71
N PHE A 145 12.74 -14.85 -8.03
CA PHE A 145 12.80 -14.05 -6.82
C PHE A 145 11.97 -14.74 -5.73
N PRO A 146 12.52 -15.80 -5.12
CA PRO A 146 11.74 -16.70 -4.25
C PRO A 146 11.09 -16.01 -3.06
N ILE A 147 11.66 -14.91 -2.56
CA ILE A 147 11.03 -14.11 -1.51
C ILE A 147 9.80 -13.36 -2.03
N ALA A 148 9.89 -12.74 -3.20
CA ALA A 148 8.78 -12.01 -3.79
C ALA A 148 7.65 -12.96 -4.23
N GLU A 149 8.00 -14.11 -4.78
CA GLU A 149 7.08 -15.19 -5.16
C GLU A 149 6.33 -15.71 -3.91
N LYS A 150 7.07 -16.04 -2.84
CA LYS A 150 6.47 -16.46 -1.57
C LYS A 150 5.54 -15.41 -0.98
N ILE A 151 5.92 -14.12 -1.01
CA ILE A 151 5.06 -13.04 -0.51
C ILE A 151 3.79 -12.94 -1.35
N ALA A 152 3.86 -13.07 -2.68
CA ALA A 152 2.69 -13.05 -3.55
C ALA A 152 1.72 -14.22 -3.25
N ASP A 153 2.24 -15.38 -2.86
CA ASP A 153 1.44 -16.56 -2.51
C ASP A 153 0.82 -16.48 -1.12
N GLU A 154 1.49 -15.86 -0.15
CA GLU A 154 1.13 -15.94 1.26
C GLU A 154 0.54 -14.63 1.82
N GLU A 155 0.72 -13.47 1.15
CA GLU A 155 0.30 -12.17 1.68
C GLU A 155 -1.21 -12.03 1.71
N LEU A 156 -1.73 -11.51 2.84
CA LEU A 156 -3.09 -11.08 3.04
C LEU A 156 -3.10 -9.80 3.90
N SER A 157 -3.62 -8.72 3.36
CA SER A 157 -3.74 -7.45 4.09
C SER A 157 -5.03 -7.38 4.88
N LEU A 158 -4.91 -7.22 6.20
CA LEU A 158 -6.04 -7.06 7.12
C LEU A 158 -6.59 -5.63 7.09
N PRO A 159 -7.87 -5.44 7.47
CA PRO A 159 -8.48 -4.12 7.56
C PRO A 159 -7.72 -3.21 8.52
N ILE A 160 -7.33 -2.04 8.02
CA ILE A 160 -6.73 -0.97 8.81
C ILE A 160 -7.07 0.38 8.18
N GLY A 161 -7.43 1.35 9.00
CA GLY A 161 -7.81 2.67 8.51
C GLY A 161 -8.20 3.61 9.64
N PRO A 162 -8.46 4.89 9.34
CA PRO A 162 -8.83 5.87 10.35
C PRO A 162 -10.25 5.67 10.90
N THR A 163 -11.06 4.81 10.30
CA THR A 163 -12.47 4.62 10.66
C THR A 163 -12.76 3.28 11.32
N ILE A 164 -11.84 2.32 11.29
CA ILE A 164 -12.03 1.03 11.93
C ILE A 164 -11.94 1.18 13.46
N THR A 165 -12.85 0.57 14.17
CA THR A 165 -12.87 0.60 15.64
C THR A 165 -12.04 -0.55 16.23
N LEU A 166 -11.55 -0.38 17.46
CA LEU A 166 -10.85 -1.47 18.17
C LEU A 166 -11.75 -2.69 18.43
N GLU A 167 -13.06 -2.49 18.55
CA GLU A 167 -14.00 -3.61 18.71
C GLU A 167 -14.11 -4.44 17.44
N GLU A 168 -14.16 -3.79 16.26
CA GLU A 168 -14.11 -4.50 14.97
C GLU A 168 -12.78 -5.26 14.81
N VAL A 169 -11.67 -4.63 15.17
CA VAL A 169 -10.34 -5.28 15.14
C VAL A 169 -10.28 -6.50 16.04
N LYS A 170 -10.86 -6.43 17.23
CA LYS A 170 -10.96 -7.55 18.16
C LYS A 170 -11.74 -8.72 17.57
N GLN A 171 -12.87 -8.45 16.92
CA GLN A 171 -13.65 -9.48 16.24
C GLN A 171 -12.85 -10.15 15.10
N ILE A 172 -12.11 -9.37 14.31
CA ILE A 172 -11.23 -9.88 13.25
C ILE A 172 -10.16 -10.81 13.84
N ILE A 173 -9.51 -10.40 14.93
CA ILE A 173 -8.49 -11.20 15.62
C ILE A 173 -9.09 -12.50 16.14
N GLU A 174 -10.27 -12.46 16.75
CA GLU A 174 -10.95 -13.66 17.24
C GLU A 174 -11.28 -14.65 16.11
N LEU A 175 -11.67 -14.17 14.94
CA LEU A 175 -11.89 -15.01 13.76
C LEU A 175 -10.59 -15.66 13.30
N ILE A 176 -9.52 -14.87 13.13
CA ILE A 176 -8.23 -15.38 12.69
C ILE A 176 -7.66 -16.40 13.68
N ASN A 177 -7.74 -16.12 14.98
CA ASN A 177 -7.22 -17.01 16.03
C ASN A 177 -8.01 -18.33 16.15
N LYS A 178 -9.25 -18.41 15.62
CA LYS A 178 -10.08 -19.61 15.58
C LYS A 178 -9.93 -20.42 14.28
N PHE A 179 -9.41 -19.81 13.22
CA PHE A 179 -9.19 -20.44 11.93
C PHE A 179 -8.05 -21.47 12.00
#